data_67295ba1de73dc3f699e70156b8f699a
#
_entry.id   67295ba1de73dc3f699e70156b8f699a
#
_cell.length_a   1.000
_cell.length_b   1.000
_cell.length_c   1.000
_cell.angle_alpha   90.00
_cell.angle_beta   90.00
_cell.angle_gamma   90.00
#
_symmetry.space_group_name_H-M   'P 1'
#
loop_
_entity.id
_entity.type
_entity.pdbx_description
1 polymer ?
#
loop_
_entity_poly.entity_id
_entity_poly.type
_entity_poly.pdbx_seq_one_letter_code
_entity_poly.pdbx_strand_id
1 'polypeptide(L)'
;GTAGFITLLKARGTTLTTSDPTLMIAEDATSQTAFKKRTYKSRAKWIPTSAEAQNWVNYNLSIFKDPMPRLTISFTAGKSAATLDAALYLDLSHKVTVTATGDNTKLGIDEDFYVENVRHQITEGNTLHRTIFELSPATATGGFWSLGNSYLGTETKLLY
;
A
#
# COMPACT_ATOMS: atom_id res chain seq x y z
N GLY A 1 35.53 -19.25 63.06
CA GLY A 1 35.23 -18.74 61.72
C GLY A 1 35.17 -17.23 61.79
N THR A 2 36.07 -16.54 61.08
CA THR A 2 36.07 -15.08 60.97
C THR A 2 35.00 -14.69 59.88
N ALA A 3 34.05 -13.90 60.31
CA ALA A 3 33.05 -13.36 59.36
C ALA A 3 33.73 -12.33 58.46
N GLY A 4 33.75 -12.59 57.18
CA GLY A 4 34.22 -11.64 56.13
C GLY A 4 33.09 -10.71 55.71
N PHE A 5 33.39 -9.43 55.61
CA PHE A 5 32.42 -8.43 55.12
C PHE A 5 32.77 -7.96 53.70
N ILE A 6 31.82 -7.91 52.83
CA ILE A 6 31.96 -7.29 51.50
C ILE A 6 31.88 -5.77 51.71
N THR A 7 33.00 -5.07 51.57
CA THR A 7 33.07 -3.62 51.74
C THR A 7 32.81 -2.83 50.48
N LEU A 8 32.88 -3.48 49.31
CA LEU A 8 32.61 -2.83 48.01
C LEU A 8 32.11 -3.83 46.98
N LEU A 9 30.92 -3.59 46.46
CA LEU A 9 30.37 -4.26 45.29
C LEU A 9 30.28 -3.28 44.11
N LYS A 10 31.03 -3.53 43.05
CA LYS A 10 30.95 -2.74 41.80
C LYS A 10 30.34 -3.58 40.72
N ALA A 11 29.23 -3.10 40.14
CA ALA A 11 28.65 -3.63 38.94
C ALA A 11 28.99 -2.70 37.76
N ARG A 12 29.53 -3.23 36.66
CA ARG A 12 29.70 -2.53 35.39
C ARG A 12 28.80 -3.17 34.36
N GLY A 13 27.99 -2.35 33.70
CA GLY A 13 27.11 -2.79 32.63
C GLY A 13 26.64 -1.59 31.84
N THR A 14 26.17 -1.85 30.63
CA THR A 14 25.46 -0.85 29.84
C THR A 14 24.04 -0.75 30.39
N THR A 15 23.67 0.42 30.85
CA THR A 15 22.28 0.67 31.28
C THR A 15 21.34 0.56 30.07
N LEU A 16 20.37 -0.35 30.14
CA LEU A 16 19.25 -0.40 29.21
C LEU A 16 18.20 0.56 29.75
N THR A 17 18.08 1.73 29.13
CA THR A 17 16.99 2.65 29.43
C THR A 17 15.84 2.37 28.48
N THR A 18 14.70 2.00 29.02
CA THR A 18 13.44 1.97 28.26
C THR A 18 12.83 3.35 28.34
N SER A 19 12.71 4.04 27.21
CA SER A 19 11.92 5.27 27.12
C SER A 19 10.44 4.94 26.93
N ASP A 20 9.57 5.78 27.45
CA ASP A 20 8.15 5.69 27.18
C ASP A 20 7.88 5.78 25.67
N PRO A 21 6.88 5.05 25.15
CA PRO A 21 6.55 5.10 23.74
C PRO A 21 6.12 6.51 23.34
N THR A 22 6.80 7.08 22.34
CA THR A 22 6.49 8.41 21.82
C THR A 22 5.33 8.30 20.83
N LEU A 23 4.30 9.15 21.00
CA LEU A 23 3.17 9.23 20.10
C LEU A 23 3.47 10.23 18.99
N MET A 24 3.48 9.75 17.73
CA MET A 24 3.56 10.59 16.53
C MET A 24 2.19 10.69 15.88
N ILE A 25 1.80 11.90 15.48
CA ILE A 25 0.50 12.19 14.88
C ILE A 25 0.72 12.99 13.60
N ALA A 26 0.00 12.64 12.54
CA ALA A 26 -0.19 13.47 11.36
C ALA A 26 -1.67 13.49 10.99
N GLU A 27 -2.15 14.65 10.59
CA GLU A 27 -3.56 14.89 10.24
C GLU A 27 -3.66 15.75 8.98
N ASP A 28 -4.70 15.51 8.17
CA ASP A 28 -5.06 16.35 7.03
C ASP A 28 -6.47 16.88 7.22
N ALA A 29 -6.57 18.18 7.52
CA ALA A 29 -7.84 18.84 7.81
C ALA A 29 -8.76 18.90 6.59
N THR A 30 -8.20 19.01 5.39
CA THR A 30 -8.96 19.06 4.13
C THR A 30 -9.65 17.72 3.89
N SER A 31 -8.91 16.62 4.00
CA SER A 31 -9.45 15.26 3.87
C SER A 31 -10.49 14.98 4.97
N GLN A 32 -10.25 15.39 6.21
CA GLN A 32 -11.20 15.21 7.31
C GLN A 32 -12.52 15.96 7.07
N THR A 33 -12.46 17.15 6.47
CA THR A 33 -13.65 17.94 6.14
C THR A 33 -14.47 17.27 5.03
N ALA A 34 -13.81 16.78 3.98
CA ALA A 34 -14.45 16.15 2.83
C ALA A 34 -15.00 14.74 3.14
N PHE A 35 -14.24 13.93 3.88
CA PHE A 35 -14.50 12.49 4.02
C PHE A 35 -14.73 12.02 5.46
N LYS A 36 -14.82 12.93 6.43
CA LYS A 36 -14.91 12.64 7.86
C LYS A 36 -13.60 12.13 8.46
N LYS A 37 -13.46 12.27 9.78
CA LYS A 37 -12.29 11.81 10.50
C LYS A 37 -12.23 10.28 10.54
N ARG A 38 -11.13 9.72 10.02
CA ARG A 38 -10.79 8.29 10.13
C ARG A 38 -9.44 8.20 10.83
N THR A 39 -9.33 7.28 11.76
CA THR A 39 -8.09 7.13 12.54
C THR A 39 -7.44 5.79 12.21
N TYR A 40 -6.20 5.85 11.75
CA TYR A 40 -5.33 4.70 11.64
C TYR A 40 -4.32 4.71 12.79
N LYS A 41 -4.20 3.60 13.50
CA LYS A 41 -3.25 3.45 14.62
C LYS A 41 -2.33 2.27 14.34
N SER A 42 -1.03 2.48 14.46
CA SER A 42 -0.04 1.43 14.34
C SER A 42 1.00 1.53 15.44
N ARG A 43 1.60 0.40 15.79
CA ARG A 43 2.71 0.33 16.74
C ARG A 43 3.95 -0.13 15.99
N ALA A 44 4.89 0.77 15.81
CA ALA A 44 6.13 0.53 15.07
C ALA A 44 7.31 0.42 16.06
N LYS A 45 7.48 -0.76 16.66
CA LYS A 45 8.58 -1.02 17.62
C LYS A 45 9.96 -1.06 16.98
N TRP A 46 10.01 -1.17 15.65
CA TRP A 46 11.23 -1.29 14.84
C TRP A 46 11.80 0.05 14.38
N ILE A 47 11.10 1.16 14.59
CA ILE A 47 11.58 2.49 14.22
C ILE A 47 12.45 3.04 15.35
N PRO A 48 13.76 3.28 15.12
CA PRO A 48 14.69 3.63 16.19
C PRO A 48 14.62 5.11 16.60
N THR A 49 14.16 6.00 15.70
CA THR A 49 14.18 7.45 15.95
C THR A 49 12.80 8.10 15.78
N SER A 50 12.56 9.18 16.51
CA SER A 50 11.32 9.96 16.38
C SER A 50 11.18 10.62 15.01
N ALA A 51 12.29 11.02 14.39
CA ALA A 51 12.28 11.60 13.04
C ALA A 51 11.82 10.60 11.98
N GLU A 52 12.33 9.37 12.02
CA GLU A 52 11.88 8.30 11.13
C GLU A 52 10.42 7.92 11.40
N ALA A 53 10.01 7.88 12.66
CA ALA A 53 8.63 7.64 13.03
C ALA A 53 7.69 8.72 12.45
N GLN A 54 8.06 10.00 12.51
CA GLN A 54 7.30 11.08 11.93
C GLN A 54 7.25 10.98 10.39
N ASN A 55 8.36 10.64 9.75
CA ASN A 55 8.39 10.41 8.29
C ASN A 55 7.46 9.27 7.88
N TRP A 56 7.47 8.17 8.63
CA TRP A 56 6.61 7.03 8.39
C TRP A 56 5.12 7.39 8.55
N VAL A 57 4.76 8.17 9.58
CA VAL A 57 3.38 8.64 9.80
C VAL A 57 2.94 9.57 8.67
N ASN A 58 3.79 10.52 8.25
CA ASN A 58 3.52 11.43 7.14
C ASN A 58 3.33 10.68 5.81
N TYR A 59 4.15 9.66 5.56
CA TYR A 59 4.03 8.80 4.40
C TYR A 59 2.69 8.06 4.38
N ASN A 60 2.31 7.43 5.49
CA ASN A 60 1.00 6.77 5.58
C ASN A 60 -0.16 7.75 5.39
N LEU A 61 -0.05 8.96 5.95
CA LEU A 61 -1.06 9.99 5.73
C LEU A 61 -1.18 10.34 4.25
N SER A 62 -0.06 10.52 3.54
CA SER A 62 -0.06 10.87 2.11
C SER A 62 -0.76 9.82 1.24
N ILE A 63 -0.69 8.54 1.63
CA ILE A 63 -1.34 7.44 0.91
C ILE A 63 -2.83 7.33 1.25
N PHE A 64 -3.15 7.39 2.56
CA PHE A 64 -4.50 7.02 3.04
C PHE A 64 -5.42 8.20 3.35
N LYS A 65 -4.97 9.45 3.19
CA LYS A 65 -5.79 10.63 3.48
C LYS A 65 -7.04 10.70 2.61
N ASP A 66 -6.93 10.38 1.34
CA ASP A 66 -8.03 10.43 0.39
C ASP A 66 -8.54 9.01 0.05
N PRO A 67 -9.84 8.85 -0.18
CA PRO A 67 -10.39 7.55 -0.59
C PRO A 67 -9.87 7.18 -1.98
N MET A 68 -9.39 5.96 -2.10
CA MET A 68 -8.93 5.42 -3.38
C MET A 68 -10.02 4.58 -4.03
N PRO A 69 -10.34 4.81 -5.30
CA PRO A 69 -11.29 3.98 -6.02
C PRO A 69 -10.72 2.57 -6.18
N ARG A 70 -11.52 1.55 -5.87
CA ARG A 70 -11.23 0.17 -6.24
C ARG A 70 -12.19 -0.22 -7.34
N LEU A 71 -11.65 -0.74 -8.42
CA LEU A 71 -12.43 -1.14 -9.57
C LEU A 71 -12.44 -2.66 -9.72
N THR A 72 -13.60 -3.19 -10.11
CA THR A 72 -13.72 -4.56 -10.57
C THR A 72 -14.27 -4.52 -11.99
N ILE A 73 -13.49 -5.00 -12.94
CA ILE A 73 -13.89 -5.09 -14.35
C ILE A 73 -14.16 -6.54 -14.68
N SER A 74 -15.30 -6.80 -15.31
CA SER A 74 -15.64 -8.14 -15.78
C SER A 74 -16.09 -8.10 -17.25
N PHE A 75 -15.58 -9.02 -18.04
CA PHE A 75 -15.92 -9.12 -19.47
C PHE A 75 -15.85 -10.58 -19.95
N THR A 76 -16.46 -10.82 -21.11
CA THR A 76 -16.39 -12.13 -21.77
C THR A 76 -15.19 -12.14 -22.72
N ALA A 77 -14.22 -13.00 -22.47
CA ALA A 77 -12.95 -13.05 -23.19
C ALA A 77 -13.13 -13.37 -24.70
N GLY A 78 -14.03 -14.28 -25.03
CA GLY A 78 -14.26 -14.70 -26.40
C GLY A 78 -15.08 -13.73 -27.28
N LYS A 79 -15.44 -12.55 -26.79
CA LYS A 79 -16.27 -11.59 -27.53
C LYS A 79 -15.53 -10.91 -28.69
N SER A 80 -14.23 -10.70 -28.56
CA SER A 80 -13.35 -10.13 -29.58
C SER A 80 -11.91 -10.58 -29.37
N ALA A 81 -11.04 -10.44 -30.38
CA ALA A 81 -9.61 -10.70 -30.25
C ALA A 81 -8.99 -9.86 -29.12
N ALA A 82 -9.34 -8.57 -29.04
CA ALA A 82 -8.81 -7.68 -27.99
C ALA A 82 -9.20 -8.11 -26.57
N THR A 83 -10.45 -8.60 -26.38
CA THR A 83 -10.87 -9.09 -25.06
C THR A 83 -10.21 -10.44 -24.72
N LEU A 84 -9.93 -11.26 -25.72
CA LEU A 84 -9.21 -12.50 -25.52
C LEU A 84 -7.74 -12.22 -25.15
N ASP A 85 -7.09 -11.33 -25.87
CA ASP A 85 -5.73 -10.90 -25.58
C ASP A 85 -5.63 -10.32 -24.16
N ALA A 86 -6.53 -9.41 -23.80
CA ALA A 86 -6.56 -8.85 -22.46
C ALA A 86 -6.73 -9.93 -21.37
N ALA A 87 -7.59 -10.94 -21.62
CA ALA A 87 -7.81 -12.04 -20.69
C ALA A 87 -6.60 -12.97 -20.52
N LEU A 88 -5.79 -13.12 -21.57
CA LEU A 88 -4.67 -14.09 -21.58
C LEU A 88 -3.32 -13.45 -21.23
N TYR A 89 -3.12 -12.17 -21.57
CA TYR A 89 -1.84 -11.49 -21.38
C TYR A 89 -1.76 -10.59 -20.16
N LEU A 90 -2.89 -10.08 -19.63
CA LEU A 90 -2.86 -9.28 -18.42
C LEU A 90 -2.73 -10.19 -17.20
N ASP A 91 -1.70 -9.91 -16.42
CA ASP A 91 -1.37 -10.64 -15.19
C ASP A 91 -1.23 -9.66 -14.02
N LEU A 92 -0.98 -10.18 -12.84
CA LEU A 92 -0.77 -9.40 -11.62
C LEU A 92 0.30 -8.32 -11.82
N SER A 93 0.08 -7.17 -11.23
CA SER A 93 0.95 -5.99 -11.30
C SER A 93 1.08 -5.35 -12.68
N HIS A 94 0.37 -5.84 -13.71
CA HIS A 94 0.30 -5.11 -14.97
C HIS A 94 -0.45 -3.80 -14.79
N LYS A 95 0.07 -2.74 -15.41
CA LYS A 95 -0.55 -1.42 -15.41
C LYS A 95 -1.54 -1.32 -16.57
N VAL A 96 -2.75 -0.91 -16.27
CA VAL A 96 -3.82 -0.71 -17.25
C VAL A 96 -4.44 0.68 -17.08
N THR A 97 -4.74 1.36 -18.18
CA THR A 97 -5.49 2.61 -18.18
C THR A 97 -6.97 2.30 -18.29
N VAL A 98 -7.78 2.82 -17.38
CA VAL A 98 -9.23 2.67 -17.39
C VAL A 98 -9.85 4.01 -17.72
N THR A 99 -10.51 4.09 -18.87
CA THR A 99 -11.24 5.27 -19.33
C THR A 99 -12.74 4.99 -19.28
N ALA A 100 -13.45 5.68 -18.40
CA ALA A 100 -14.90 5.57 -18.22
C ALA A 100 -15.52 6.96 -18.08
N THR A 101 -15.28 7.81 -19.08
CA THR A 101 -15.68 9.23 -19.14
C THR A 101 -16.93 9.49 -19.95
N GLY A 102 -17.43 8.49 -20.68
CA GLY A 102 -18.60 8.64 -21.56
C GLY A 102 -19.91 8.87 -20.81
N ASP A 103 -20.89 9.49 -21.49
CA ASP A 103 -22.22 9.85 -20.95
C ASP A 103 -22.97 8.66 -20.32
N ASN A 104 -22.70 7.45 -20.81
CA ASN A 104 -23.35 6.23 -20.35
C ASN A 104 -22.76 5.66 -19.06
N THR A 105 -21.54 6.04 -18.67
CA THR A 105 -20.87 5.48 -17.49
C THR A 105 -21.00 6.35 -16.27
N LYS A 106 -21.04 7.67 -16.42
CA LYS A 106 -21.09 8.69 -15.34
C LYS A 106 -20.04 8.51 -14.24
N LEU A 107 -19.02 7.68 -14.47
CA LEU A 107 -18.00 7.37 -13.47
C LEU A 107 -16.90 8.42 -13.44
N GLY A 108 -16.65 9.11 -14.57
CA GLY A 108 -15.61 10.14 -14.66
C GLY A 108 -14.19 9.63 -14.42
N ILE A 109 -13.94 8.33 -14.64
CA ILE A 109 -12.66 7.70 -14.41
C ILE A 109 -11.83 7.78 -15.69
N ASP A 110 -10.62 8.31 -15.60
CA ASP A 110 -9.59 8.30 -16.64
C ASP A 110 -8.23 8.23 -15.95
N GLU A 111 -7.91 7.05 -15.43
CA GLU A 111 -6.75 6.85 -14.56
C GLU A 111 -6.08 5.50 -14.83
N ASP A 112 -4.84 5.42 -14.37
CA ASP A 112 -4.04 4.20 -14.41
C ASP A 112 -4.26 3.34 -13.16
N PHE A 113 -4.34 2.04 -13.36
CA PHE A 113 -4.55 1.04 -12.32
C PHE A 113 -3.56 -0.11 -12.47
N TYR A 114 -3.27 -0.78 -11.35
CA TYR A 114 -2.58 -2.06 -11.33
C TYR A 114 -3.57 -3.21 -11.15
N VAL A 115 -3.31 -4.31 -11.83
CA VAL A 115 -4.06 -5.55 -11.69
C VAL A 115 -3.62 -6.25 -10.40
N GLU A 116 -4.54 -6.38 -9.43
CA GLU A 116 -4.29 -7.00 -8.13
C GLU A 116 -4.80 -8.44 -8.06
N ASN A 117 -5.84 -8.74 -8.82
CA ASN A 117 -6.42 -10.08 -8.88
C ASN A 117 -6.92 -10.37 -10.28
N VAL A 118 -6.67 -11.59 -10.74
CA VAL A 118 -7.17 -12.12 -12.01
C VAL A 118 -7.98 -13.38 -11.72
N ARG A 119 -9.25 -13.39 -12.12
CA ARG A 119 -10.13 -14.55 -11.99
C ARG A 119 -10.70 -14.94 -13.34
N HIS A 120 -10.53 -16.19 -13.70
CA HIS A 120 -11.17 -16.78 -14.87
C HIS A 120 -12.32 -17.69 -14.44
N GLN A 121 -13.47 -17.53 -15.08
CA GLN A 121 -14.64 -18.40 -14.93
C GLN A 121 -14.98 -18.98 -16.28
N ILE A 122 -14.88 -20.29 -16.42
CA ILE A 122 -15.22 -21.01 -17.63
C ILE A 122 -16.45 -21.87 -17.32
N THR A 123 -17.53 -21.63 -18.03
CA THR A 123 -18.83 -22.29 -17.84
C THR A 123 -19.40 -22.78 -19.16
N GLU A 124 -20.55 -23.44 -19.09
CA GLU A 124 -21.29 -23.91 -20.28
C GLU A 124 -20.46 -24.82 -21.22
N GLY A 125 -19.79 -25.82 -20.63
CA GLY A 125 -19.00 -26.75 -21.41
C GLY A 125 -17.82 -26.11 -22.17
N ASN A 126 -17.16 -25.12 -21.55
CA ASN A 126 -16.04 -24.32 -22.08
C ASN A 126 -16.42 -23.31 -23.17
N THR A 127 -17.71 -22.97 -23.30
CA THR A 127 -18.15 -21.99 -24.33
C THR A 127 -18.15 -20.57 -23.83
N LEU A 128 -18.32 -20.35 -22.50
CA LEU A 128 -18.30 -19.03 -21.91
C LEU A 128 -17.07 -18.84 -21.00
N HIS A 129 -16.15 -18.00 -21.46
CA HIS A 129 -14.99 -17.58 -20.66
C HIS A 129 -15.19 -16.14 -20.19
N ARG A 130 -15.46 -15.96 -18.91
CA ARG A 130 -15.56 -14.67 -18.24
C ARG A 130 -14.27 -14.39 -17.47
N THR A 131 -13.70 -13.23 -17.69
CA THR A 131 -12.54 -12.75 -16.95
C THR A 131 -12.94 -11.59 -16.03
N ILE A 132 -12.41 -11.58 -14.81
CA ILE A 132 -12.67 -10.58 -13.78
C ILE A 132 -11.31 -10.07 -13.30
N PHE A 133 -11.09 -8.77 -13.41
CA PHE A 133 -9.93 -8.08 -12.84
C PHE A 133 -10.35 -7.23 -11.66
N GLU A 134 -9.61 -7.33 -10.55
CA GLU A 134 -9.67 -6.37 -9.46
C GLU A 134 -8.48 -5.43 -9.58
N LEU A 135 -8.75 -4.14 -9.54
CA LEU A 135 -7.79 -3.10 -9.87
C LEU A 135 -7.61 -2.14 -8.70
N SER A 136 -6.38 -1.71 -8.45
CA SER A 136 -6.03 -0.64 -7.52
C SER A 136 -5.39 0.54 -8.25
N PRO A 137 -5.60 1.81 -7.82
CA PRO A 137 -5.05 2.97 -8.49
C PRO A 137 -3.52 2.96 -8.52
N ALA A 138 -2.94 3.22 -9.67
CA ALA A 138 -1.48 3.30 -9.82
C ALA A 138 -0.88 4.53 -9.14
N THR A 139 -1.67 5.59 -8.92
CA THR A 139 -1.27 6.81 -8.22
C THR A 139 -1.09 6.63 -6.71
N ALA A 140 -1.68 5.58 -6.14
CA ALA A 140 -1.61 5.28 -4.72
C ALA A 140 -0.24 4.81 -4.24
N THR A 141 0.55 4.29 -5.14
CA THR A 141 1.90 3.80 -4.85
C THR A 141 2.90 4.83 -5.33
N GLY A 142 3.42 5.63 -4.41
CA GLY A 142 4.61 6.45 -4.69
C GLY A 142 5.65 5.55 -5.35
N GLY A 143 6.22 6.00 -6.45
CA GLY A 143 7.03 5.28 -7.43
C GLY A 143 7.69 4.01 -6.93
N PHE A 144 7.36 2.88 -7.54
CA PHE A 144 8.04 1.61 -7.26
C PHE A 144 9.51 1.72 -7.63
N TRP A 145 10.35 1.10 -6.81
CA TRP A 145 11.74 0.94 -7.17
C TRP A 145 11.85 0.06 -8.43
N SER A 146 12.43 0.62 -9.47
CA SER A 146 12.68 -0.09 -10.73
C SER A 146 14.16 -0.40 -10.85
N LEU A 147 14.50 -1.69 -10.91
CA LEU A 147 15.90 -2.13 -11.04
C LEU A 147 16.52 -1.55 -12.30
N GLY A 148 17.61 -0.82 -12.13
CA GLY A 148 18.34 -0.16 -13.22
C GLY A 148 17.87 1.25 -13.58
N ASN A 149 16.71 1.72 -13.11
CA ASN A 149 16.16 3.04 -13.43
C ASN A 149 15.97 3.96 -12.22
N SER A 150 15.98 3.43 -11.02
CA SER A 150 15.71 4.20 -9.80
C SER A 150 16.83 4.09 -8.80
N TYR A 151 17.23 5.22 -8.20
CA TYR A 151 18.19 5.24 -7.11
C TYR A 151 17.50 4.99 -5.78
N LEU A 152 17.94 3.98 -5.06
CA LEU A 152 17.39 3.65 -3.74
C LEU A 152 17.64 4.81 -2.76
N GLY A 153 16.57 5.31 -2.15
CA GLY A 153 16.65 6.35 -1.10
C GLY A 153 16.46 7.79 -1.56
N THR A 154 16.48 8.09 -2.88
CA THR A 154 16.24 9.43 -3.42
C THR A 154 14.92 9.55 -4.19
N GLU A 155 14.59 8.55 -4.98
CA GLU A 155 13.41 8.57 -5.85
C GLU A 155 12.33 7.54 -5.45
N THR A 156 12.73 6.52 -4.74
CA THR A 156 11.83 5.42 -4.37
C THR A 156 12.12 4.89 -2.97
N LYS A 157 11.06 4.43 -2.31
CA LYS A 157 11.13 3.78 -1.00
C LYS A 157 10.77 2.30 -1.17
N LEU A 158 11.51 1.43 -0.49
CA LEU A 158 11.10 0.04 -0.34
C LEU A 158 9.84 0.01 0.54
N LEU A 159 8.75 -0.52 -0.01
CA LEU A 159 7.56 -0.86 0.78
C LEU A 159 7.79 -2.24 1.40
N TYR A 160 7.76 -2.28 2.72
CA TYR A 160 7.77 -3.52 3.51
C TYR A 160 6.33 -3.88 3.89
#